data_b3610da2d556ae775066805d185c87dd
#
_entry.id   b3610da2d556ae775066805d185c87dd
#
_cell.length_a   1.000
_cell.length_b   1.000
_cell.length_c   1.000
_cell.angle_alpha   90.00
_cell.angle_beta   90.00
_cell.angle_gamma   90.00
#
_symmetry.space_group_name_H-M   'P 1'
#
loop_
_entity.id
_entity.type
_entity.pdbx_description
1 polymer ?
#
loop_
_entity_poly.entity_id
_entity_poly.type
_entity_poly.pdbx_seq_one_letter_code
_entity_poly.pdbx_strand_id
1 'polypeptide(L)'
;MNEIREKEAIDAYLKLLQVKGANSDVLHRRSLFLDLLAQKLVGQVSNGEVYRDIIETVMDSVPVDAWHDSLTAAREFYPFWMKDFKAIAALNINPGFDVKPIDWRPVQATLKLLSDSLETEKFEAAENWPLKAYTQALRFEGAEQALVDTRVKLAKIILIRLRTAPEKDSKAYRAAVDLTLPLFSIKHSRRLFLVVVREFYHFWSGNPDAASMVLKEGAGNVLI
;
A
#
# COMPACT_ATOMS: atom_id res chain seq x y z
N MET A 1 -5.52 -31.49 -3.23
CA MET A 1 -6.26 -31.10 -2.00
C MET A 1 -6.07 -29.62 -1.61
N ASN A 2 -4.99 -28.96 -2.02
CA ASN A 2 -4.73 -27.55 -1.66
C ASN A 2 -5.48 -26.51 -2.55
N GLU A 3 -5.76 -26.84 -3.80
CA GLU A 3 -6.46 -25.94 -4.74
C GLU A 3 -7.91 -25.63 -4.35
N ILE A 4 -8.57 -26.56 -3.64
CA ILE A 4 -9.94 -26.39 -3.13
C ILE A 4 -9.98 -25.31 -2.05
N ARG A 5 -8.93 -25.22 -1.22
CA ARG A 5 -8.84 -24.26 -0.13
C ARG A 5 -8.76 -22.82 -0.62
N GLU A 6 -7.91 -22.55 -1.62
CA GLU A 6 -7.75 -21.22 -2.19
C GLU A 6 -9.02 -20.76 -2.89
N LYS A 7 -9.69 -21.68 -3.61
CA LYS A 7 -10.97 -21.41 -4.26
C LYS A 7 -12.08 -21.08 -3.26
N GLU A 8 -12.22 -21.87 -2.20
CA GLU A 8 -13.18 -21.56 -1.12
C GLU A 8 -12.94 -20.20 -0.47
N ALA A 9 -11.68 -19.81 -0.26
CA ALA A 9 -11.32 -18.52 0.29
C ALA A 9 -11.68 -17.36 -0.68
N ILE A 10 -11.44 -17.53 -1.98
CA ILE A 10 -11.82 -16.56 -3.02
C ILE A 10 -13.33 -16.41 -3.07
N ASP A 11 -14.07 -17.51 -3.13
CA ASP A 11 -15.53 -17.51 -3.17
C ASP A 11 -16.13 -16.78 -1.94
N ALA A 12 -15.58 -17.03 -0.75
CA ALA A 12 -16.00 -16.38 0.47
C ALA A 12 -15.73 -14.85 0.44
N TYR A 13 -14.56 -14.43 -0.06
CA TYR A 13 -14.24 -13.02 -0.21
C TYR A 13 -15.13 -12.32 -1.25
N LEU A 14 -15.32 -12.91 -2.43
CA LEU A 14 -16.16 -12.33 -3.49
C LEU A 14 -17.63 -12.24 -3.05
N LYS A 15 -18.11 -13.24 -2.31
CA LYS A 15 -19.46 -13.20 -1.70
C LYS A 15 -19.59 -12.05 -0.70
N LEU A 16 -18.57 -11.80 0.13
CA LEU A 16 -18.58 -10.66 1.04
C LEU A 16 -18.63 -9.33 0.26
N LEU A 17 -17.82 -9.19 -0.80
CA LEU A 17 -17.83 -8.01 -1.67
C LEU A 17 -19.22 -7.78 -2.28
N GLN A 18 -19.86 -8.83 -2.77
CA GLN A 18 -21.21 -8.76 -3.35
C GLN A 18 -22.23 -8.29 -2.31
N VAL A 19 -22.20 -8.83 -1.09
CA VAL A 19 -23.07 -8.41 0.02
C VAL A 19 -22.84 -6.94 0.39
N LYS A 20 -21.61 -6.45 0.23
CA LYS A 20 -21.25 -5.03 0.46
C LYS A 20 -21.59 -4.10 -0.70
N GLY A 21 -22.17 -4.60 -1.77
CA GLY A 21 -22.65 -3.82 -2.90
C GLY A 21 -21.61 -3.56 -3.99
N ALA A 22 -20.57 -4.40 -4.09
CA ALA A 22 -19.64 -4.35 -5.22
C ALA A 22 -20.39 -4.65 -6.53
N ASN A 23 -20.09 -3.88 -7.58
CA ASN A 23 -20.66 -4.13 -8.89
C ASN A 23 -19.95 -5.29 -9.61
N SER A 24 -20.54 -5.77 -10.71
CA SER A 24 -20.02 -6.89 -11.51
C SER A 24 -18.59 -6.67 -11.99
N ASP A 25 -18.22 -5.43 -12.35
CA ASP A 25 -16.90 -5.12 -12.89
C ASP A 25 -15.81 -5.23 -11.82
N VAL A 26 -16.11 -4.77 -10.60
CA VAL A 26 -15.21 -4.92 -9.45
C VAL A 26 -15.03 -6.40 -9.11
N LEU A 27 -16.12 -7.16 -9.04
CA LEU A 27 -16.09 -8.59 -8.76
C LEU A 27 -15.26 -9.34 -9.81
N HIS A 28 -15.48 -9.03 -11.09
CA HIS A 28 -14.77 -9.69 -12.20
C HIS A 28 -13.26 -9.39 -12.18
N ARG A 29 -12.87 -8.11 -12.06
CA ARG A 29 -11.44 -7.74 -12.02
C ARG A 29 -10.73 -8.36 -10.83
N ARG A 30 -11.36 -8.35 -9.65
CA ARG A 30 -10.77 -8.95 -8.44
C ARG A 30 -10.70 -10.47 -8.53
N SER A 31 -11.70 -11.13 -9.10
CA SER A 31 -11.65 -12.58 -9.38
C SER A 31 -10.45 -12.93 -10.26
N LEU A 32 -10.27 -12.25 -11.39
CA LEU A 32 -9.16 -12.49 -12.30
C LEU A 32 -7.79 -12.35 -11.61
N PHE A 33 -7.62 -11.29 -10.82
CA PHE A 33 -6.39 -11.10 -10.06
C PHE A 33 -6.17 -12.19 -9.01
N LEU A 34 -7.23 -12.55 -8.26
CA LEU A 34 -7.14 -13.56 -7.20
C LEU A 34 -6.90 -14.96 -7.77
N ASP A 35 -7.38 -15.27 -8.95
CA ASP A 35 -7.09 -16.53 -9.64
C ASP A 35 -5.59 -16.65 -9.98
N LEU A 36 -4.95 -15.53 -10.43
CA LEU A 36 -3.50 -15.49 -10.63
C LEU A 36 -2.74 -15.64 -9.31
N LEU A 37 -3.21 -14.98 -8.26
CA LEU A 37 -2.60 -15.05 -6.93
C LEU A 37 -2.73 -16.46 -6.35
N ALA A 38 -3.92 -17.09 -6.43
CA ALA A 38 -4.19 -18.42 -5.93
C ALA A 38 -3.29 -19.49 -6.55
N GLN A 39 -3.04 -19.43 -7.88
CA GLN A 39 -2.13 -20.35 -8.56
C GLN A 39 -0.72 -20.37 -7.95
N LYS A 40 -0.27 -19.26 -7.38
CA LYS A 40 1.04 -19.13 -6.70
C LYS A 40 0.97 -19.49 -5.21
N LEU A 41 -0.21 -19.37 -4.60
CA LEU A 41 -0.44 -19.67 -3.18
C LEU A 41 -0.68 -21.17 -2.93
N VAL A 42 -1.10 -21.93 -3.94
CA VAL A 42 -1.33 -23.39 -3.80
C VAL A 42 -0.08 -24.08 -3.26
N GLY A 43 -0.26 -24.83 -2.17
CA GLY A 43 0.82 -25.58 -1.53
C GLY A 43 1.78 -24.77 -0.67
N GLN A 44 1.59 -23.46 -0.58
CA GLN A 44 2.44 -22.60 0.25
C GLN A 44 2.04 -22.64 1.73
N VAL A 45 3.02 -22.36 2.59
CA VAL A 45 2.79 -22.19 4.02
C VAL A 45 2.05 -20.87 4.25
N SER A 46 0.97 -20.93 5.07
CA SER A 46 0.17 -19.74 5.39
C SER A 46 0.89 -18.85 6.39
N ASN A 47 1.70 -17.93 5.89
CA ASN A 47 2.30 -16.86 6.70
C ASN A 47 2.41 -15.56 5.88
N GLY A 48 2.58 -14.43 6.58
CA GLY A 48 2.60 -13.10 5.97
C GLY A 48 3.80 -12.84 5.05
N GLU A 49 4.95 -13.46 5.29
CA GLU A 49 6.14 -13.27 4.46
C GLU A 49 5.99 -13.94 3.10
N VAL A 50 5.56 -15.21 3.10
CA VAL A 50 5.27 -15.97 1.88
C VAL A 50 4.19 -15.24 1.05
N TYR A 51 3.12 -14.79 1.71
CA TYR A 51 2.05 -14.05 1.03
C TYR A 51 2.57 -12.79 0.34
N ARG A 52 3.40 -12.00 1.03
CA ARG A 52 4.01 -10.78 0.50
C ARG A 52 4.91 -11.05 -0.70
N ASP A 53 5.80 -12.04 -0.60
CA ASP A 53 6.73 -12.37 -1.67
C ASP A 53 6.00 -12.86 -2.93
N ILE A 54 4.88 -13.58 -2.75
CA ILE A 54 4.03 -14.01 -3.85
C ILE A 54 3.30 -12.81 -4.47
N ILE A 55 2.74 -11.88 -3.67
CA ILE A 55 2.15 -10.65 -4.20
C ILE A 55 3.17 -9.87 -5.02
N GLU A 56 4.38 -9.64 -4.50
CA GLU A 56 5.43 -8.92 -5.25
C GLU A 56 5.72 -9.57 -6.61
N THR A 57 5.67 -10.92 -6.67
CA THR A 57 5.90 -11.67 -7.89
C THR A 57 4.72 -11.56 -8.88
N VAL A 58 3.50 -11.66 -8.37
CA VAL A 58 2.28 -11.56 -9.19
C VAL A 58 2.11 -10.15 -9.73
N MET A 59 2.39 -9.13 -8.91
CA MET A 59 2.27 -7.72 -9.30
C MET A 59 3.17 -7.34 -10.48
N ASP A 60 4.31 -8.00 -10.66
CA ASP A 60 5.19 -7.76 -11.84
C ASP A 60 4.50 -8.14 -13.16
N SER A 61 3.45 -8.96 -13.14
CA SER A 61 2.63 -9.34 -14.31
C SER A 61 1.33 -8.53 -14.46
N VAL A 62 1.00 -7.69 -13.48
CA VAL A 62 -0.23 -6.88 -13.47
C VAL A 62 0.03 -5.53 -14.15
N PRO A 63 -0.87 -5.06 -15.06
CA PRO A 63 -0.78 -3.72 -15.64
C PRO A 63 -0.77 -2.62 -14.57
N VAL A 64 0.05 -1.58 -14.78
CA VAL A 64 0.29 -0.52 -13.78
C VAL A 64 -0.99 0.19 -13.34
N ASP A 65 -1.93 0.38 -14.25
CA ASP A 65 -3.23 1.00 -13.97
C ASP A 65 -4.14 0.15 -13.07
N ALA A 66 -3.92 -1.18 -13.05
CA ALA A 66 -4.65 -2.11 -12.19
C ALA A 66 -3.99 -2.32 -10.81
N TRP A 67 -2.79 -1.76 -10.56
CA TRP A 67 -2.04 -2.01 -9.31
C TRP A 67 -2.82 -1.66 -8.06
N HIS A 68 -3.48 -0.50 -8.03
CA HIS A 68 -4.22 -0.09 -6.83
C HIS A 68 -5.37 -1.06 -6.50
N ASP A 69 -6.18 -1.45 -7.50
CA ASP A 69 -7.29 -2.38 -7.28
C ASP A 69 -6.79 -3.78 -6.89
N SER A 70 -5.73 -4.26 -7.54
CA SER A 70 -5.09 -5.55 -7.25
C SER A 70 -4.47 -5.60 -5.86
N LEU A 71 -3.73 -4.58 -5.44
CA LEU A 71 -3.16 -4.49 -4.09
C LEU A 71 -4.25 -4.34 -3.03
N THR A 72 -5.34 -3.64 -3.34
CA THR A 72 -6.51 -3.56 -2.45
C THR A 72 -7.14 -4.94 -2.29
N ALA A 73 -7.38 -5.65 -3.39
CA ALA A 73 -7.89 -7.02 -3.36
C ALA A 73 -6.97 -7.96 -2.57
N ALA A 74 -5.65 -7.88 -2.76
CA ALA A 74 -4.69 -8.69 -2.02
C ALA A 74 -4.76 -8.44 -0.50
N ARG A 75 -4.83 -7.17 -0.06
CA ARG A 75 -4.92 -6.82 1.36
C ARG A 75 -6.21 -7.33 2.00
N GLU A 76 -7.32 -7.18 1.30
CA GLU A 76 -8.64 -7.61 1.78
C GLU A 76 -8.81 -9.13 1.75
N PHE A 77 -8.17 -9.82 0.80
CA PHE A 77 -8.18 -11.28 0.68
C PHE A 77 -7.30 -11.98 1.71
N TYR A 78 -6.24 -11.34 2.19
CA TYR A 78 -5.26 -11.92 3.11
C TYR A 78 -5.89 -12.63 4.33
N PRO A 79 -6.85 -12.03 5.08
CA PRO A 79 -7.52 -12.71 6.19
C PRO A 79 -8.25 -14.00 5.79
N PHE A 80 -8.82 -14.05 4.59
CA PHE A 80 -9.53 -15.24 4.09
C PHE A 80 -8.54 -16.38 3.82
N TRP A 81 -7.40 -16.07 3.19
CA TRP A 81 -6.36 -17.04 2.95
C TRP A 81 -5.74 -17.56 4.26
N MET A 82 -5.54 -16.65 5.25
CA MET A 82 -5.04 -17.02 6.59
C MET A 82 -6.08 -17.71 7.46
N LYS A 83 -7.37 -17.71 7.10
CA LYS A 83 -8.51 -18.16 7.92
C LYS A 83 -8.61 -17.39 9.25
N ASP A 84 -8.28 -16.09 9.22
CA ASP A 84 -8.43 -15.20 10.37
C ASP A 84 -9.88 -14.71 10.47
N PHE A 85 -10.73 -15.52 11.12
CA PHE A 85 -12.15 -15.21 11.29
C PHE A 85 -12.41 -13.90 12.04
N LYS A 86 -11.51 -13.49 12.95
CA LYS A 86 -11.63 -12.23 13.67
C LYS A 86 -11.43 -11.04 12.74
N ALA A 87 -10.41 -11.09 11.90
CA ALA A 87 -10.16 -10.06 10.89
C ALA A 87 -11.26 -10.04 9.83
N ILE A 88 -11.76 -11.20 9.37
CA ILE A 88 -12.89 -11.30 8.44
C ILE A 88 -14.14 -10.67 9.04
N ALA A 89 -14.46 -10.95 10.31
CA ALA A 89 -15.59 -10.34 11.00
C ALA A 89 -15.45 -8.81 11.10
N ALA A 90 -14.24 -8.32 11.37
CA ALA A 90 -13.94 -6.88 11.38
C ALA A 90 -14.18 -6.23 10.01
N LEU A 91 -13.85 -6.90 8.90
CA LEU A 91 -14.14 -6.42 7.55
C LEU A 91 -15.63 -6.27 7.29
N ASN A 92 -16.47 -7.11 7.87
CA ASN A 92 -17.94 -7.00 7.75
C ASN A 92 -18.48 -5.71 8.38
N ILE A 93 -17.91 -5.28 9.48
CA ILE A 93 -18.36 -4.11 10.26
C ILE A 93 -17.73 -2.82 9.72
N ASN A 94 -16.55 -2.90 9.13
CA ASN A 94 -15.76 -1.75 8.71
C ASN A 94 -16.41 -1.04 7.49
N PRO A 95 -16.83 0.23 7.62
CA PRO A 95 -17.31 1.01 6.47
C PRO A 95 -16.21 1.32 5.44
N GLY A 96 -14.93 1.14 5.80
CA GLY A 96 -13.78 1.34 4.93
C GLY A 96 -13.46 0.18 3.98
N PHE A 97 -14.27 -0.87 3.94
CA PHE A 97 -14.15 -1.94 2.94
C PHE A 97 -14.48 -1.37 1.56
N ASP A 98 -13.49 -1.30 0.69
CA ASP A 98 -13.54 -0.44 -0.50
C ASP A 98 -14.20 -1.13 -1.70
N VAL A 99 -15.54 -1.19 -1.65
CA VAL A 99 -16.36 -1.71 -2.77
C VAL A 99 -16.51 -0.71 -3.92
N LYS A 100 -16.16 0.57 -3.69
CA LYS A 100 -16.15 1.61 -4.72
C LYS A 100 -14.71 2.09 -4.90
N PRO A 101 -14.06 1.74 -6.01
CA PRO A 101 -12.73 2.26 -6.32
C PRO A 101 -12.73 3.79 -6.30
N ILE A 102 -11.65 4.37 -5.81
CA ILE A 102 -11.43 5.81 -5.98
C ILE A 102 -11.17 6.11 -7.46
N ASP A 103 -11.93 7.03 -8.05
CA ASP A 103 -11.76 7.41 -9.46
C ASP A 103 -10.52 8.28 -9.70
N TRP A 104 -10.02 8.93 -8.64
CA TRP A 104 -8.84 9.76 -8.73
C TRP A 104 -7.57 8.92 -8.96
N ARG A 105 -6.70 9.45 -9.81
CA ARG A 105 -5.37 8.93 -10.05
C ARG A 105 -4.36 10.07 -9.96
N PRO A 106 -3.19 9.89 -9.35
CA PRO A 106 -2.13 10.87 -9.39
C PRO A 106 -1.67 11.08 -10.84
N VAL A 107 -1.21 12.29 -11.15
CA VAL A 107 -0.69 12.65 -12.47
C VAL A 107 0.38 11.64 -12.89
N GLN A 108 0.33 11.18 -14.14
CA GLN A 108 1.33 10.25 -14.67
C GLN A 108 2.74 10.87 -14.59
N ALA A 109 3.68 10.11 -14.06
CA ALA A 109 5.06 10.54 -13.92
C ALA A 109 6.00 9.34 -13.99
N THR A 110 7.24 9.58 -14.35
CA THR A 110 8.34 8.62 -14.17
C THR A 110 9.09 8.92 -12.89
N LEU A 111 9.82 7.95 -12.35
CA LEU A 111 10.65 8.17 -11.16
C LEU A 111 11.68 9.28 -11.39
N LYS A 112 12.23 9.37 -12.61
CA LYS A 112 13.17 10.43 -13.01
C LYS A 112 12.51 11.81 -12.90
N LEU A 113 11.33 12.01 -13.50
CA LEU A 113 10.61 13.28 -13.42
C LEU A 113 10.29 13.67 -11.97
N LEU A 114 9.86 12.72 -11.15
CA LEU A 114 9.62 12.98 -9.72
C LEU A 114 10.90 13.35 -8.98
N SER A 115 12.02 12.69 -9.28
CA SER A 115 13.31 13.04 -8.68
C SER A 115 13.79 14.43 -9.09
N ASP A 116 13.68 14.77 -10.38
CA ASP A 116 14.07 16.09 -10.90
C ASP A 116 13.18 17.20 -10.28
N SER A 117 11.90 16.92 -10.07
CA SER A 117 10.96 17.83 -9.40
C SER A 117 11.34 18.11 -7.95
N LEU A 118 12.00 17.20 -7.24
CA LEU A 118 12.38 17.42 -5.83
C LEU A 118 13.33 18.60 -5.64
N GLU A 119 14.12 18.97 -6.66
CA GLU A 119 15.08 20.07 -6.62
C GLU A 119 14.44 21.42 -6.92
N THR A 120 13.35 21.42 -7.70
CA THR A 120 12.70 22.64 -8.20
C THR A 120 11.39 22.96 -7.50
N GLU A 121 10.69 21.96 -7.00
CA GLU A 121 9.37 22.11 -6.39
C GLU A 121 9.44 22.78 -5.01
N LYS A 122 8.60 23.80 -4.84
CA LYS A 122 8.38 24.43 -3.53
C LYS A 122 7.30 23.66 -2.78
N PHE A 123 7.61 23.27 -1.57
CA PHE A 123 6.65 22.65 -0.65
C PHE A 123 5.99 23.74 0.19
N GLU A 124 4.67 23.71 0.24
CA GLU A 124 3.87 24.65 1.06
C GLU A 124 4.02 24.35 2.55
N ALA A 125 3.54 25.27 3.39
CA ALA A 125 3.62 25.12 4.86
C ALA A 125 2.95 23.83 5.34
N ALA A 126 1.81 23.46 4.76
CA ALA A 126 1.07 22.23 5.08
C ALA A 126 1.83 20.96 4.71
N GLU A 127 2.67 21.00 3.67
CA GLU A 127 3.55 19.88 3.26
C GLU A 127 4.85 19.87 4.08
N ASN A 128 5.39 21.05 4.37
CA ASN A 128 6.67 21.19 5.09
C ASN A 128 6.56 20.79 6.57
N TRP A 129 5.42 21.00 7.21
CA TRP A 129 5.27 20.66 8.62
C TRP A 129 5.43 19.16 8.89
N PRO A 130 4.70 18.24 8.22
CA PRO A 130 4.89 16.80 8.41
C PRO A 130 6.29 16.32 7.98
N LEU A 131 6.91 16.93 6.95
CA LEU A 131 8.28 16.60 6.54
C LEU A 131 9.30 16.95 7.64
N LYS A 132 9.19 18.12 8.27
CA LYS A 132 10.06 18.54 9.37
C LYS A 132 9.89 17.62 10.58
N ALA A 133 8.64 17.32 10.95
CA ALA A 133 8.35 16.43 12.08
C ALA A 133 8.91 15.02 11.83
N TYR A 134 8.72 14.48 10.63
CA TYR A 134 9.29 13.18 10.24
C TYR A 134 10.82 13.18 10.27
N THR A 135 11.45 14.23 9.74
CA THR A 135 12.92 14.40 9.77
C THR A 135 13.45 14.42 11.20
N GLN A 136 12.77 15.14 12.09
CA GLN A 136 13.16 15.20 13.50
C GLN A 136 13.01 13.85 14.20
N ALA A 137 11.93 13.12 13.93
CA ALA A 137 11.72 11.78 14.50
C ALA A 137 12.79 10.79 14.05
N LEU A 138 13.16 10.79 12.76
CA LEU A 138 14.25 9.95 12.24
C LEU A 138 15.59 10.23 12.93
N ARG A 139 15.93 11.52 13.11
CA ARG A 139 17.16 11.94 13.82
C ARG A 139 17.13 11.55 15.29
N PHE A 140 15.99 11.67 15.94
CA PHE A 140 15.81 11.29 17.33
C PHE A 140 16.02 9.79 17.55
N GLU A 141 15.59 8.96 16.60
CA GLU A 141 15.84 7.51 16.58
C GLU A 141 17.29 7.13 16.21
N GLY A 142 18.14 8.12 15.92
CA GLY A 142 19.56 7.89 15.64
C GLY A 142 19.88 7.50 14.20
N ALA A 143 18.95 7.74 13.25
CA ALA A 143 19.19 7.44 11.85
C ALA A 143 20.36 8.29 11.27
N GLU A 144 21.23 7.64 10.49
CA GLU A 144 22.31 8.33 9.78
C GLU A 144 21.77 9.38 8.78
N GLN A 145 22.50 10.46 8.56
CA GLN A 145 22.05 11.57 7.71
C GLN A 145 21.70 11.11 6.28
N ALA A 146 22.49 10.21 5.68
CA ALA A 146 22.22 9.68 4.35
C ALA A 146 20.86 8.91 4.28
N LEU A 147 20.54 8.18 5.34
CA LEU A 147 19.25 7.48 5.48
C LEU A 147 18.10 8.47 5.65
N VAL A 148 18.28 9.49 6.49
CA VAL A 148 17.30 10.59 6.69
C VAL A 148 17.01 11.27 5.35
N ASP A 149 18.06 11.66 4.59
CA ASP A 149 17.90 12.33 3.30
C ASP A 149 17.15 11.46 2.30
N THR A 150 17.48 10.16 2.25
CA THR A 150 16.79 9.20 1.37
C THR A 150 15.32 9.04 1.75
N ARG A 151 15.00 8.87 3.02
CA ARG A 151 13.61 8.71 3.49
C ARG A 151 12.79 9.99 3.27
N VAL A 152 13.37 11.15 3.53
CA VAL A 152 12.71 12.44 3.27
C VAL A 152 12.45 12.66 1.77
N LYS A 153 13.38 12.27 0.89
CA LYS A 153 13.15 12.29 -0.57
C LYS A 153 11.96 11.43 -0.97
N LEU A 154 11.83 10.22 -0.43
CA LEU A 154 10.70 9.33 -0.70
C LEU A 154 9.38 9.88 -0.15
N ALA A 155 9.39 10.50 1.04
CA ALA A 155 8.23 11.21 1.59
C ALA A 155 7.80 12.41 0.73
N LYS A 156 8.75 13.16 0.17
CA LYS A 156 8.47 14.24 -0.78
C LYS A 156 7.83 13.73 -2.07
N ILE A 157 8.29 12.59 -2.60
CA ILE A 157 7.68 11.96 -3.79
C ILE A 157 6.19 11.72 -3.55
N ILE A 158 5.81 11.11 -2.42
CA ILE A 158 4.39 10.85 -2.15
C ILE A 158 3.59 12.15 -1.99
N LEU A 159 4.15 13.21 -1.41
CA LEU A 159 3.48 14.50 -1.33
C LEU A 159 3.20 15.10 -2.72
N ILE A 160 4.19 15.09 -3.63
CA ILE A 160 3.99 15.53 -5.02
C ILE A 160 2.86 14.74 -5.69
N ARG A 161 2.82 13.44 -5.47
CA ARG A 161 1.78 12.55 -6.03
C ARG A 161 0.38 12.85 -5.47
N LEU A 162 0.29 13.39 -4.25
CA LEU A 162 -0.97 13.71 -3.56
C LEU A 162 -1.52 15.10 -3.91
N ARG A 163 -0.76 16.00 -4.53
CA ARG A 163 -1.16 17.40 -4.75
C ARG A 163 -2.47 17.58 -5.51
N THR A 164 -2.80 16.66 -6.40
CA THR A 164 -4.04 16.70 -7.20
C THR A 164 -5.16 15.87 -6.58
N ALA A 165 -4.96 15.32 -5.38
CA ALA A 165 -6.01 14.56 -4.70
C ALA A 165 -7.18 15.48 -4.33
N PRO A 166 -8.44 15.05 -4.59
CA PRO A 166 -9.61 15.86 -4.30
C PRO A 166 -9.82 16.05 -2.80
N GLU A 167 -9.41 15.07 -2.00
CA GLU A 167 -9.54 15.07 -0.55
C GLU A 167 -8.27 14.56 0.11
N LYS A 168 -7.98 15.08 1.30
CA LYS A 168 -6.87 14.63 2.14
C LYS A 168 -7.35 13.46 3.01
N ASP A 169 -7.51 12.30 2.40
CA ASP A 169 -7.98 11.09 3.08
C ASP A 169 -7.06 9.88 2.90
N SER A 170 -7.31 8.82 3.65
CA SER A 170 -6.53 7.60 3.62
C SER A 170 -6.66 6.83 2.30
N LYS A 171 -7.76 6.99 1.56
CA LYS A 171 -7.99 6.33 0.28
C LYS A 171 -7.12 6.95 -0.81
N ALA A 172 -7.10 8.30 -0.89
CA ALA A 172 -6.23 9.03 -1.81
C ALA A 172 -4.75 8.73 -1.50
N TYR A 173 -4.37 8.71 -0.22
CA TYR A 173 -3.01 8.35 0.18
C TYR A 173 -2.63 6.95 -0.31
N ARG A 174 -3.49 5.96 -0.07
CA ARG A 174 -3.26 4.57 -0.51
C ARG A 174 -3.18 4.46 -2.02
N ALA A 175 -4.07 5.12 -2.76
CA ALA A 175 -4.03 5.13 -4.22
C ALA A 175 -2.72 5.76 -4.75
N ALA A 176 -2.27 6.87 -4.14
CA ALA A 176 -0.98 7.48 -4.50
C ALA A 176 0.19 6.53 -4.26
N VAL A 177 0.22 5.81 -3.13
CA VAL A 177 1.25 4.81 -2.81
C VAL A 177 1.24 3.69 -3.82
N ASP A 178 0.09 3.04 -4.02
CA ASP A 178 -0.06 1.87 -4.89
C ASP A 178 0.32 2.16 -6.35
N LEU A 179 0.02 3.37 -6.83
CA LEU A 179 0.35 3.82 -8.19
C LEU A 179 1.74 4.46 -8.32
N THR A 180 2.46 4.61 -7.22
CA THR A 180 3.88 5.02 -7.23
C THR A 180 4.82 3.82 -7.13
N LEU A 181 4.41 2.74 -6.49
CA LEU A 181 5.21 1.52 -6.34
C LEU A 181 5.78 0.96 -7.66
N PRO A 182 5.01 0.87 -8.77
CA PRO A 182 5.52 0.32 -10.03
C PRO A 182 6.61 1.17 -10.68
N LEU A 183 6.80 2.43 -10.24
CA LEU A 183 7.89 3.28 -10.73
C LEU A 183 9.26 2.78 -10.26
N PHE A 184 9.31 2.01 -9.16
CA PHE A 184 10.53 1.40 -8.65
C PHE A 184 10.72 0.01 -9.25
N SER A 185 11.73 -0.16 -10.10
CA SER A 185 12.07 -1.45 -10.72
C SER A 185 12.71 -2.46 -9.75
N ILE A 186 13.38 -1.96 -8.69
CA ILE A 186 14.13 -2.78 -7.74
C ILE A 186 13.28 -3.10 -6.52
N LYS A 187 13.15 -4.38 -6.16
CA LYS A 187 12.37 -4.84 -4.98
C LYS A 187 12.79 -4.15 -3.68
N HIS A 188 14.09 -4.01 -3.44
CA HIS A 188 14.59 -3.33 -2.25
C HIS A 188 14.09 -1.88 -2.16
N SER A 189 14.11 -1.15 -3.27
CA SER A 189 13.60 0.23 -3.33
C SER A 189 12.09 0.29 -3.10
N ARG A 190 11.32 -0.66 -3.62
CA ARG A 190 9.88 -0.78 -3.33
C ARG A 190 9.62 -1.01 -1.84
N ARG A 191 10.37 -1.91 -1.20
CA ARG A 191 10.28 -2.20 0.25
C ARG A 191 10.63 -0.98 1.08
N LEU A 192 11.72 -0.29 0.76
CA LEU A 192 12.08 0.96 1.43
C LEU A 192 11.00 2.02 1.27
N PHE A 193 10.47 2.20 0.07
CA PHE A 193 9.36 3.13 -0.18
C PHE A 193 8.14 2.79 0.69
N LEU A 194 7.75 1.52 0.77
CA LEU A 194 6.63 1.08 1.62
C LEU A 194 6.85 1.36 3.10
N VAL A 195 8.07 1.17 3.61
CA VAL A 195 8.42 1.55 4.99
C VAL A 195 8.20 3.04 5.19
N VAL A 196 8.79 3.85 4.32
CA VAL A 196 8.72 5.32 4.42
C VAL A 196 7.29 5.84 4.34
N VAL A 197 6.49 5.38 3.37
CA VAL A 197 5.12 5.89 3.22
C VAL A 197 4.20 5.46 4.35
N ARG A 198 4.46 4.32 4.99
CA ARG A 198 3.73 3.87 6.18
C ARG A 198 4.04 4.75 7.38
N GLU A 199 5.32 5.00 7.66
CA GLU A 199 5.74 5.90 8.73
C GLU A 199 5.23 7.31 8.49
N PHE A 200 5.46 7.83 7.29
CA PHE A 200 5.10 9.20 6.92
C PHE A 200 3.59 9.46 6.93
N TYR A 201 2.76 8.43 6.69
CA TYR A 201 1.31 8.54 6.78
C TYR A 201 0.86 9.12 8.12
N HIS A 202 1.46 8.70 9.22
CA HIS A 202 1.10 9.17 10.55
C HIS A 202 1.39 10.68 10.73
N PHE A 203 2.50 11.17 10.20
CA PHE A 203 2.82 12.60 10.21
C PHE A 203 1.89 13.39 9.28
N TRP A 204 1.66 12.88 8.08
CA TRP A 204 0.78 13.50 7.10
C TRP A 204 -0.67 13.58 7.58
N SER A 205 -1.18 12.56 8.26
CA SER A 205 -2.53 12.52 8.82
C SER A 205 -2.68 13.33 10.11
N GLY A 206 -1.59 13.81 10.70
CA GLY A 206 -1.60 14.56 11.96
C GLY A 206 -1.80 13.68 13.20
N ASN A 207 -1.38 12.42 13.14
CA ASN A 207 -1.43 11.54 14.30
C ASN A 207 -0.48 12.07 15.41
N PRO A 208 -0.96 12.31 16.63
CA PRO A 208 -0.11 12.79 17.73
C PRO A 208 1.02 11.82 18.10
N ASP A 209 0.81 10.51 17.89
CA ASP A 209 1.79 9.47 18.21
C ASP A 209 2.70 9.11 17.03
N ALA A 210 2.73 9.94 15.97
CA ALA A 210 3.46 9.66 14.73
C ALA A 210 4.95 9.33 14.97
N ALA A 211 5.61 10.01 15.92
CA ALA A 211 7.01 9.81 16.22
C ALA A 211 7.31 8.37 16.73
N SER A 212 6.40 7.77 17.49
CA SER A 212 6.55 6.39 17.99
C SER A 212 6.40 5.33 16.88
N MET A 213 5.86 5.71 15.72
CA MET A 213 5.64 4.82 14.59
C MET A 213 6.85 4.71 13.65
N VAL A 214 7.90 5.48 13.89
CA VAL A 214 9.16 5.38 13.13
C VAL A 214 9.86 4.09 13.53
N LEU A 215 10.10 3.21 12.55
CA LEU A 215 10.75 1.93 12.78
C LEU A 215 12.25 2.13 12.96
N LYS A 216 12.80 1.54 14.03
CA LYS A 216 14.25 1.47 14.22
C LYS A 216 14.89 0.66 13.11
N GLU A 217 16.07 1.07 12.69
CA GLU A 217 16.87 0.35 11.72
C GLU A 217 17.08 -1.09 12.21
N GLY A 218 16.68 -2.09 11.40
CA GLY A 218 16.79 -3.51 11.78
C GLY A 218 15.49 -4.17 12.25
N ALA A 219 14.41 -3.45 12.48
CA ALA A 219 13.09 -4.05 12.70
C ALA A 219 12.49 -4.53 11.36
N GLY A 220 13.08 -5.57 10.80
CA GLY A 220 12.83 -6.09 9.45
C GLY A 220 11.50 -6.77 9.21
N ASN A 221 10.50 -6.59 10.05
CA ASN A 221 9.16 -7.15 9.83
C ASN A 221 8.20 -6.04 9.41
N VAL A 222 8.32 -5.63 8.16
CA VAL A 222 7.31 -4.78 7.51
C VAL A 222 6.10 -5.66 7.19
N LEU A 223 5.13 -5.70 8.10
CA LEU A 223 3.81 -6.25 7.80
C LEU A 223 3.09 -5.34 6.79
N ILE A 224 2.46 -5.94 5.79
CA ILE A 224 1.57 -5.27 4.82
C ILE A 224 0.30 -4.85 5.55
#